data_fe5ec71b192df7bacfc642d1ec750de8
#
_entry.id   fe5ec71b192df7bacfc642d1ec750de8
#
_cell.length_a   1.000
_cell.length_b   1.000
_cell.length_c   1.000
_cell.angle_alpha   90.00
_cell.angle_beta   90.00
_cell.angle_gamma   90.00
#
_symmetry.space_group_name_H-M   'P 1'
#
loop_
_entity.id
_entity.type
_entity.pdbx_description
1 polymer ?
#
loop_
_entity_poly.entity_id
_entity_poly.type
_entity_poly.pdbx_seq_one_letter_code
_entity_poly.pdbx_strand_id
1 'polypeptide(L)'
;MKTGFELLNDPFLNKGTAFTQEERQKYGLVGLLPPNIQTIEEQAEQAYVLFQQYPDLETKRHYLMRLFSENRTLFYNLFSKHVEEFMPIVYDPTIAPDIEQYSQRYVDPQYACFLSVDRPEDLETSLKNAAAGRDIDLIVVTDAEAILGIGDWGTNGVEISVGKLMVYTAAAGVDPNRIMPVVIDAGTNRQELLDDPLYLGERHKRVDEERYNAFIDNFVTTVEKLFPNLYLHFEDFGRSHAAAILDRYKNTYPVFNDDVEGTGIVTLAGILGGLNISGEKLVDQVYLCFGAGTAGCGIADRVLQEFVDQGMDREEARKRFYLVDRQGLLFDDMDNLTPQQKPFARKRSEFANADELTNLAAVVKTVHPTIMVGTSTVHGAFTEEIIREMAAHCERPMVFPLSNPTKLAEATAQDLLTWTDGRALVACGVPSDDVELNGVTYQIGQANNALIYPGLGLGTLASKARLLTDQMISLAAHSLGGIVDTTKPGAAILPPVSKITEFSERIAVGVAGEAIRQGLNREPIANAKEAVDALKWFPVYKELEA
;
A
#
# COMPACT_ATOMS: atom_id res chain seq x y z
N MET A 1 -36.37 -3.09 -8.13
CA MET A 1 -35.76 -1.76 -8.04
C MET A 1 -36.14 -1.11 -6.73
N LYS A 2 -35.15 -0.49 -5.99
CA LYS A 2 -35.38 0.21 -4.73
C LYS A 2 -36.15 1.52 -4.96
N THR A 3 -36.99 1.95 -4.03
CA THR A 3 -37.78 3.18 -4.09
C THR A 3 -37.85 3.86 -2.72
N GLY A 4 -38.24 5.14 -2.67
CA GLY A 4 -38.44 5.87 -1.43
C GLY A 4 -37.19 5.85 -0.51
N PHE A 5 -37.43 5.63 0.77
CA PHE A 5 -36.33 5.56 1.76
C PHE A 5 -35.39 4.37 1.55
N GLU A 6 -35.85 3.26 0.95
CA GLU A 6 -34.98 2.13 0.63
C GLU A 6 -33.87 2.54 -0.38
N LEU A 7 -34.23 3.37 -1.39
CA LEU A 7 -33.29 3.93 -2.35
C LEU A 7 -32.38 4.98 -1.71
N LEU A 8 -32.91 5.87 -0.88
CA LEU A 8 -32.12 6.91 -0.20
C LEU A 8 -31.13 6.34 0.84
N ASN A 9 -31.43 5.15 1.37
CA ASN A 9 -30.54 4.45 2.31
C ASN A 9 -29.53 3.51 1.64
N ASP A 10 -29.52 3.44 0.31
CA ASP A 10 -28.52 2.66 -0.43
C ASP A 10 -27.35 3.57 -0.85
N PRO A 11 -26.18 3.45 -0.24
CA PRO A 11 -25.07 4.36 -0.50
C PRO A 11 -24.51 4.27 -1.92
N PHE A 12 -24.76 3.19 -2.64
CA PHE A 12 -24.33 3.02 -4.04
C PHE A 12 -25.29 3.64 -5.05
N LEU A 13 -26.57 3.79 -4.69
CA LEU A 13 -27.63 4.27 -5.59
C LEU A 13 -28.13 5.66 -5.22
N ASN A 14 -27.88 6.10 -3.98
CA ASN A 14 -28.34 7.38 -3.48
C ASN A 14 -27.61 8.54 -4.19
N LYS A 15 -28.39 9.44 -4.79
CA LYS A 15 -27.90 10.70 -5.40
C LYS A 15 -28.22 11.92 -4.53
N GLY A 16 -28.91 11.74 -3.40
CA GLY A 16 -29.36 12.84 -2.55
C GLY A 16 -30.17 13.88 -3.33
N THR A 17 -29.79 15.15 -3.20
CA THR A 17 -30.43 16.27 -3.90
C THR A 17 -30.21 16.27 -5.41
N ALA A 18 -29.33 15.41 -5.95
CA ALA A 18 -29.08 15.33 -7.39
C ALA A 18 -30.09 14.46 -8.17
N PHE A 19 -31.02 13.77 -7.48
CA PHE A 19 -32.12 13.12 -8.19
C PHE A 19 -32.93 14.15 -8.98
N THR A 20 -33.06 13.90 -10.31
CA THR A 20 -33.87 14.78 -11.20
C THR A 20 -35.33 14.74 -10.85
N GLN A 21 -36.14 15.69 -11.36
CA GLN A 21 -37.58 15.71 -11.09
C GLN A 21 -38.29 14.45 -11.60
N GLU A 22 -37.85 13.93 -12.75
CA GLU A 22 -38.37 12.69 -13.34
C GLU A 22 -38.02 11.48 -12.45
N GLU A 23 -36.77 11.41 -11.95
CA GLU A 23 -36.36 10.35 -11.04
C GLU A 23 -37.09 10.41 -9.71
N ARG A 24 -37.32 11.63 -9.17
CA ARG A 24 -38.08 11.80 -7.92
C ARG A 24 -39.53 11.30 -8.06
N GLN A 25 -40.16 11.52 -9.20
CA GLN A 25 -41.48 10.96 -9.50
C GLN A 25 -41.42 9.44 -9.70
N LYS A 26 -40.51 8.96 -10.52
CA LYS A 26 -40.36 7.55 -10.88
C LYS A 26 -40.09 6.65 -9.67
N TYR A 27 -39.25 7.12 -8.75
CA TYR A 27 -38.77 6.32 -7.62
C TYR A 27 -39.42 6.65 -6.28
N GLY A 28 -40.50 7.43 -6.28
CA GLY A 28 -41.27 7.73 -5.06
C GLY A 28 -40.50 8.64 -4.07
N LEU A 29 -39.71 9.57 -4.58
CA LEU A 29 -38.89 10.48 -3.76
C LEU A 29 -39.54 11.85 -3.58
N VAL A 30 -40.67 12.11 -4.19
CA VAL A 30 -41.41 13.39 -4.06
C VAL A 30 -41.77 13.64 -2.60
N GLY A 31 -41.34 14.81 -2.07
CA GLY A 31 -41.55 15.17 -0.66
C GLY A 31 -40.52 14.60 0.31
N LEU A 32 -39.63 13.72 -0.14
CA LEU A 32 -38.52 13.17 0.70
C LEU A 32 -37.23 13.96 0.60
N LEU A 33 -37.08 14.76 -0.44
CA LEU A 33 -35.88 15.57 -0.71
C LEU A 33 -36.21 17.06 -0.74
N PRO A 34 -35.26 17.96 -0.37
CA PRO A 34 -35.41 19.39 -0.58
C PRO A 34 -35.74 19.71 -2.04
N PRO A 35 -36.49 20.81 -2.34
CA PRO A 35 -36.94 21.11 -3.70
C PRO A 35 -35.86 21.35 -4.71
N ASN A 36 -34.74 21.96 -4.29
CA ASN A 36 -33.63 22.25 -5.19
C ASN A 36 -32.98 20.96 -5.70
N ILE A 37 -32.58 20.97 -6.96
CA ILE A 37 -31.82 19.89 -7.61
C ILE A 37 -30.40 20.38 -7.83
N GLN A 38 -29.44 19.71 -7.22
CA GLN A 38 -28.02 20.03 -7.34
C GLN A 38 -27.33 19.12 -8.34
N THR A 39 -26.24 19.58 -8.95
CA THR A 39 -25.27 18.73 -9.60
C THR A 39 -24.39 18.06 -8.56
N ILE A 40 -23.63 17.01 -8.96
CA ILE A 40 -22.65 16.38 -8.07
C ILE A 40 -21.52 17.35 -7.69
N GLU A 41 -21.20 18.29 -8.59
CA GLU A 41 -20.19 19.32 -8.34
C GLU A 41 -20.64 20.30 -7.26
N GLU A 42 -21.91 20.74 -7.29
CA GLU A 42 -22.49 21.60 -6.25
C GLU A 42 -22.57 20.89 -4.90
N GLN A 43 -22.93 19.60 -4.90
CA GLN A 43 -22.91 18.77 -3.68
C GLN A 43 -21.49 18.60 -3.13
N ALA A 44 -20.49 18.35 -3.99
CA ALA A 44 -19.10 18.18 -3.59
C ALA A 44 -18.53 19.48 -3.01
N GLU A 45 -18.82 20.63 -3.63
CA GLU A 45 -18.42 21.93 -3.10
C GLU A 45 -19.04 22.21 -1.74
N GLN A 46 -20.33 21.95 -1.58
CA GLN A 46 -21.01 22.09 -0.29
C GLN A 46 -20.42 21.17 0.78
N ALA A 47 -20.13 19.94 0.43
CA ALA A 47 -19.51 18.97 1.32
C ALA A 47 -18.07 19.39 1.72
N TYR A 48 -17.29 19.93 0.79
CA TYR A 48 -15.95 20.41 1.08
C TYR A 48 -15.94 21.64 1.98
N VAL A 49 -16.84 22.62 1.74
CA VAL A 49 -17.00 23.80 2.62
C VAL A 49 -17.34 23.36 4.04
N LEU A 50 -18.21 22.37 4.23
CA LEU A 50 -18.52 21.82 5.56
C LEU A 50 -17.32 21.08 6.17
N PHE A 51 -16.62 20.27 5.38
CA PHE A 51 -15.41 19.56 5.82
C PHE A 51 -14.34 20.52 6.36
N GLN A 52 -14.14 21.67 5.71
CA GLN A 52 -13.18 22.68 6.15
C GLN A 52 -13.54 23.34 7.49
N GLN A 53 -14.80 23.29 7.92
CA GLN A 53 -15.24 23.86 9.20
C GLN A 53 -14.93 22.95 10.40
N TYR A 54 -14.63 21.68 10.19
CA TYR A 54 -14.26 20.79 11.29
C TYR A 54 -12.85 21.10 11.80
N PRO A 55 -12.65 21.15 13.15
CA PRO A 55 -11.44 21.71 13.74
C PRO A 55 -10.22 20.79 13.71
N ASP A 56 -10.41 19.50 13.62
CA ASP A 56 -9.35 18.49 13.74
C ASP A 56 -9.54 17.32 12.76
N LEU A 57 -8.49 16.49 12.62
CA LEU A 57 -8.49 15.39 11.67
C LEU A 57 -9.47 14.28 12.05
N GLU A 58 -9.72 14.04 13.33
CA GLU A 58 -10.65 13.01 13.79
C GLU A 58 -12.09 13.37 13.39
N THR A 59 -12.55 14.59 13.68
CA THR A 59 -13.89 15.04 13.28
C THR A 59 -14.04 15.16 11.76
N LYS A 60 -12.99 15.54 11.05
CA LYS A 60 -12.94 15.50 9.59
C LYS A 60 -13.12 14.09 9.06
N ARG A 61 -12.42 13.10 9.64
CA ARG A 61 -12.55 11.69 9.29
C ARG A 61 -14.00 11.20 9.54
N HIS A 62 -14.58 11.46 10.71
CA HIS A 62 -15.96 11.05 11.01
C HIS A 62 -16.95 11.62 9.99
N TYR A 63 -16.78 12.87 9.57
CA TYR A 63 -17.60 13.45 8.51
C TYR A 63 -17.47 12.70 7.17
N LEU A 64 -16.23 12.40 6.77
CA LEU A 64 -15.96 11.66 5.54
C LEU A 64 -16.54 10.23 5.59
N MET A 65 -16.39 9.54 6.72
CA MET A 65 -16.93 8.19 6.91
C MET A 65 -18.46 8.19 6.88
N ARG A 66 -19.10 9.21 7.44
CA ARG A 66 -20.54 9.41 7.32
C ARG A 66 -20.96 9.60 5.86
N LEU A 67 -20.28 10.46 5.12
CA LEU A 67 -20.55 10.67 3.70
C LEU A 67 -20.36 9.37 2.88
N PHE A 68 -19.34 8.59 3.20
CA PHE A 68 -19.09 7.28 2.61
C PHE A 68 -20.24 6.29 2.85
N SER A 69 -20.79 6.26 4.05
CA SER A 69 -21.93 5.39 4.40
C SER A 69 -23.26 5.85 3.80
N GLU A 70 -23.41 7.16 3.47
CA GLU A 70 -24.65 7.73 2.94
C GLU A 70 -24.66 7.83 1.40
N ASN A 71 -23.53 8.18 0.77
CA ASN A 71 -23.43 8.42 -0.68
C ASN A 71 -22.00 8.21 -1.20
N ARG A 72 -21.70 7.01 -1.63
CA ARG A 72 -20.36 6.63 -2.08
C ARG A 72 -19.90 7.38 -3.32
N THR A 73 -20.79 7.65 -4.26
CA THR A 73 -20.44 8.40 -5.47
C THR A 73 -19.99 9.82 -5.13
N LEU A 74 -20.72 10.51 -4.25
CA LEU A 74 -20.34 11.85 -3.79
C LEU A 74 -19.03 11.81 -2.97
N PHE A 75 -18.88 10.84 -2.06
CA PHE A 75 -17.66 10.65 -1.29
C PHE A 75 -16.43 10.52 -2.22
N TYR A 76 -16.48 9.66 -3.22
CA TYR A 76 -15.36 9.46 -4.13
C TYR A 76 -15.15 10.62 -5.12
N ASN A 77 -16.22 11.34 -5.51
CA ASN A 77 -16.07 12.58 -6.28
C ASN A 77 -15.28 13.61 -5.50
N LEU A 78 -15.59 13.76 -4.22
CA LEU A 78 -14.88 14.66 -3.33
C LEU A 78 -13.45 14.16 -3.06
N PHE A 79 -13.27 12.87 -2.76
CA PHE A 79 -11.95 12.29 -2.46
C PHE A 79 -10.99 12.40 -3.65
N SER A 80 -11.43 12.08 -4.86
CA SER A 80 -10.58 12.15 -6.07
C SER A 80 -10.12 13.57 -6.40
N LYS A 81 -10.87 14.58 -6.00
CA LYS A 81 -10.49 16.01 -6.16
C LYS A 81 -9.49 16.49 -5.10
N HIS A 82 -9.48 15.86 -3.94
CA HIS A 82 -8.67 16.27 -2.77
C HIS A 82 -7.85 15.10 -2.22
N VAL A 83 -7.29 14.25 -3.10
CA VAL A 83 -6.66 12.99 -2.72
C VAL A 83 -5.49 13.18 -1.75
N GLU A 84 -4.67 14.19 -1.95
CA GLU A 84 -3.52 14.49 -1.09
C GLU A 84 -3.93 14.89 0.34
N GLU A 85 -5.01 15.67 0.47
CA GLU A 85 -5.56 16.07 1.77
C GLU A 85 -6.31 14.92 2.46
N PHE A 86 -7.07 14.12 1.71
CA PHE A 86 -7.97 13.14 2.29
C PHE A 86 -7.32 11.79 2.58
N MET A 87 -6.32 11.38 1.80
CA MET A 87 -5.66 10.08 1.98
C MET A 87 -5.12 9.88 3.41
N PRO A 88 -4.38 10.83 4.02
CA PRO A 88 -3.91 10.68 5.40
C PRO A 88 -5.03 10.77 6.44
N ILE A 89 -6.23 11.24 6.06
CA ILE A 89 -7.39 11.33 6.96
C ILE A 89 -8.19 10.02 6.92
N VAL A 90 -8.44 9.45 5.74
CA VAL A 90 -9.24 8.22 5.60
C VAL A 90 -8.44 6.95 5.87
N TYR A 91 -7.11 7.04 5.79
CA TYR A 91 -6.18 5.94 6.03
C TYR A 91 -5.11 6.35 7.05
N ASP A 92 -3.88 5.87 6.91
CA ASP A 92 -2.78 6.13 7.84
C ASP A 92 -2.27 7.60 7.73
N PRO A 93 -2.07 8.31 8.85
CA PRO A 93 -2.09 7.87 10.26
C PRO A 93 -3.41 8.09 11.01
N THR A 94 -4.39 8.81 10.45
CA THR A 94 -5.60 9.24 11.19
C THR A 94 -6.57 8.10 11.49
N ILE A 95 -6.42 6.95 10.84
CA ILE A 95 -7.27 5.76 11.04
C ILE A 95 -7.05 5.08 12.40
N ALA A 96 -5.87 5.21 13.01
CA ALA A 96 -5.50 4.47 14.22
C ALA A 96 -6.48 4.66 15.40
N PRO A 97 -6.90 5.88 15.78
CA PRO A 97 -7.91 6.07 16.84
C PRO A 97 -9.25 5.40 16.56
N ASP A 98 -9.67 5.32 15.30
CA ASP A 98 -10.94 4.67 14.94
C ASP A 98 -10.82 3.14 15.06
N ILE A 99 -9.68 2.55 14.71
CA ILE A 99 -9.41 1.13 14.94
C ILE A 99 -9.43 0.83 16.45
N GLU A 100 -8.72 1.63 17.24
CA GLU A 100 -8.64 1.47 18.68
C GLU A 100 -10.00 1.54 19.38
N GLN A 101 -10.92 2.35 18.84
CA GLN A 101 -12.26 2.58 19.40
C GLN A 101 -13.38 1.98 18.56
N TYR A 102 -13.07 1.13 17.58
CA TYR A 102 -14.05 0.59 16.63
C TYR A 102 -15.25 -0.06 17.33
N SER A 103 -15.00 -0.95 18.28
CA SER A 103 -16.06 -1.67 19.00
C SER A 103 -17.00 -0.73 19.77
N GLN A 104 -16.47 0.34 20.37
CA GLN A 104 -17.24 1.33 21.12
C GLN A 104 -18.03 2.29 20.19
N ARG A 105 -17.52 2.51 18.97
CA ARG A 105 -18.09 3.43 17.98
C ARG A 105 -18.89 2.75 16.88
N TYR A 106 -19.01 1.43 16.93
CA TYR A 106 -19.69 0.66 15.88
C TYR A 106 -21.10 1.17 15.60
N VAL A 107 -21.40 1.48 14.35
CA VAL A 107 -22.71 1.95 13.86
C VAL A 107 -23.23 1.06 12.73
N ASP A 108 -22.38 0.78 11.74
CA ASP A 108 -22.75 -0.03 10.58
C ASP A 108 -21.53 -0.83 10.08
N PRO A 109 -21.75 -1.95 9.36
CA PRO A 109 -20.66 -2.81 8.89
C PRO A 109 -19.93 -2.26 7.65
N GLN A 110 -20.29 -1.12 7.10
CA GLN A 110 -19.67 -0.48 5.93
C GLN A 110 -19.50 -1.41 4.70
N TYR A 111 -20.39 -2.39 4.56
CA TYR A 111 -20.32 -3.47 3.56
C TYR A 111 -19.08 -4.38 3.71
N ALA A 112 -18.51 -4.46 4.90
CA ALA A 112 -17.42 -5.38 5.22
C ALA A 112 -17.95 -6.79 5.53
N CYS A 113 -17.07 -7.76 5.37
CA CYS A 113 -17.28 -9.15 5.76
C CYS A 113 -16.48 -9.47 7.02
N PHE A 114 -17.15 -9.95 8.06
CA PHE A 114 -16.55 -10.40 9.30
C PHE A 114 -16.55 -11.92 9.33
N LEU A 115 -15.36 -12.52 9.35
CA LEU A 115 -15.18 -13.97 9.38
C LEU A 115 -14.62 -14.39 10.74
N SER A 116 -15.14 -15.46 11.32
CA SER A 116 -14.64 -16.01 12.58
C SER A 116 -14.01 -17.38 12.35
N VAL A 117 -12.80 -17.59 12.85
CA VAL A 117 -12.14 -18.91 12.82
C VAL A 117 -12.87 -19.95 13.70
N ASP A 118 -13.76 -19.50 14.59
CA ASP A 118 -14.59 -20.36 15.43
C ASP A 118 -15.81 -20.91 14.71
N ARG A 119 -16.15 -20.34 13.54
CA ARG A 119 -17.30 -20.72 12.72
C ARG A 119 -16.91 -20.91 11.25
N PRO A 120 -16.00 -21.84 10.95
CA PRO A 120 -15.53 -22.08 9.59
C PRO A 120 -16.64 -22.54 8.63
N GLU A 121 -17.70 -23.15 9.15
CA GLU A 121 -18.89 -23.57 8.39
C GLU A 121 -19.69 -22.39 7.84
N ASP A 122 -19.62 -21.21 8.45
CA ASP A 122 -20.33 -20.01 8.02
C ASP A 122 -19.59 -19.22 6.93
N LEU A 123 -18.37 -19.57 6.60
CA LEU A 123 -17.49 -18.82 5.74
C LEU A 123 -18.10 -18.49 4.37
N GLU A 124 -18.59 -19.50 3.62
CA GLU A 124 -19.18 -19.28 2.29
C GLU A 124 -20.46 -18.43 2.38
N THR A 125 -21.26 -18.65 3.40
CA THR A 125 -22.50 -17.89 3.64
C THR A 125 -22.19 -16.42 3.97
N SER A 126 -21.21 -16.17 4.83
CA SER A 126 -20.77 -14.82 5.21
C SER A 126 -20.28 -14.02 4.01
N LEU A 127 -19.45 -14.62 3.16
CA LEU A 127 -18.96 -14.00 1.93
C LEU A 127 -20.11 -13.67 0.95
N LYS A 128 -21.06 -14.58 0.76
CA LYS A 128 -22.23 -14.34 -0.11
C LYS A 128 -23.12 -13.22 0.44
N ASN A 129 -23.35 -13.19 1.75
CA ASN A 129 -24.14 -12.14 2.41
C ASN A 129 -23.47 -10.77 2.26
N ALA A 130 -22.16 -10.68 2.50
CA ALA A 130 -21.40 -9.44 2.35
C ALA A 130 -21.32 -8.98 0.89
N ALA A 131 -21.20 -9.89 -0.06
CA ALA A 131 -21.27 -9.57 -1.48
C ALA A 131 -22.64 -9.00 -1.90
N ALA A 132 -23.73 -9.40 -1.22
CA ALA A 132 -25.09 -8.91 -1.48
C ALA A 132 -25.51 -8.96 -2.97
N GLY A 133 -25.08 -10.01 -3.68
CA GLY A 133 -25.35 -10.19 -5.11
C GLY A 133 -24.46 -9.38 -6.05
N ARG A 134 -23.46 -8.65 -5.52
CA ARG A 134 -22.46 -7.94 -6.32
C ARG A 134 -21.41 -8.92 -6.86
N ASP A 135 -20.87 -8.62 -8.03
CA ASP A 135 -19.68 -9.29 -8.56
C ASP A 135 -18.44 -8.67 -7.91
N ILE A 136 -17.73 -9.43 -7.11
CA ILE A 136 -16.51 -8.94 -6.41
C ILE A 136 -15.27 -9.34 -7.20
N ASP A 137 -14.42 -8.34 -7.52
CA ASP A 137 -13.16 -8.53 -8.22
C ASP A 137 -11.94 -8.28 -7.31
N LEU A 138 -12.11 -7.50 -6.25
CA LEU A 138 -11.04 -7.17 -5.31
C LEU A 138 -11.50 -7.36 -3.87
N ILE A 139 -10.74 -8.14 -3.13
CA ILE A 139 -10.85 -8.25 -1.68
C ILE A 139 -9.56 -7.74 -1.06
N VAL A 140 -9.67 -6.81 -0.11
CA VAL A 140 -8.62 -6.55 0.88
C VAL A 140 -8.99 -7.27 2.15
N VAL A 141 -8.12 -8.15 2.62
CA VAL A 141 -8.32 -8.96 3.82
C VAL A 141 -7.24 -8.68 4.84
N THR A 142 -7.64 -8.58 6.10
CA THR A 142 -6.73 -8.48 7.25
C THR A 142 -7.11 -9.46 8.35
N ASP A 143 -6.15 -9.93 9.14
CA ASP A 143 -6.40 -10.54 10.44
C ASP A 143 -6.04 -9.58 11.60
N ALA A 144 -5.56 -8.39 11.25
CA ALA A 144 -5.22 -7.29 12.14
C ALA A 144 -4.24 -7.64 13.26
N GLU A 145 -3.39 -8.66 13.05
CA GLU A 145 -2.38 -9.06 14.05
C GLU A 145 -1.24 -8.06 14.18
N ALA A 146 -0.86 -7.41 13.08
CA ALA A 146 0.33 -6.57 13.03
C ALA A 146 0.08 -5.22 12.33
N ILE A 147 -0.99 -4.52 12.72
CA ILE A 147 -1.28 -3.19 12.18
C ILE A 147 -0.10 -2.26 12.48
N LEU A 148 0.42 -1.62 11.43
CA LEU A 148 1.61 -0.80 11.49
C LEU A 148 1.49 0.28 12.57
N GLY A 149 2.44 0.26 13.52
CA GLY A 149 2.54 1.22 14.62
C GLY A 149 1.64 0.95 15.82
N ILE A 150 0.56 0.15 15.71
CA ILE A 150 -0.39 -0.10 16.81
C ILE A 150 -0.57 -1.58 17.19
N GLY A 151 -0.14 -2.52 16.34
CA GLY A 151 -0.11 -3.96 16.62
C GLY A 151 -1.45 -4.67 16.46
N ASP A 152 -1.73 -5.66 17.33
CA ASP A 152 -2.89 -6.55 17.26
C ASP A 152 -4.17 -5.85 17.76
N TRP A 153 -5.19 -5.76 16.88
CA TRP A 153 -6.49 -5.18 17.19
C TRP A 153 -7.68 -6.11 16.87
N GLY A 154 -7.41 -7.36 16.49
CA GLY A 154 -8.45 -8.34 16.21
C GLY A 154 -9.50 -7.80 15.23
N THR A 155 -10.79 -8.05 15.50
CA THR A 155 -11.87 -7.64 14.59
C THR A 155 -11.98 -6.12 14.36
N ASN A 156 -11.46 -5.30 15.30
CA ASN A 156 -11.43 -3.84 15.15
C ASN A 156 -10.63 -3.39 13.93
N GLY A 157 -9.71 -4.22 13.44
CA GLY A 157 -8.88 -3.92 12.28
C GLY A 157 -9.60 -3.94 10.93
N VAL A 158 -10.90 -4.19 10.88
CA VAL A 158 -11.70 -4.11 9.63
C VAL A 158 -11.54 -2.77 8.93
N GLU A 159 -11.37 -1.68 9.67
CA GLU A 159 -11.14 -0.33 9.14
C GLU A 159 -9.91 -0.26 8.22
N ILE A 160 -8.88 -1.08 8.45
CA ILE A 160 -7.70 -1.20 7.58
C ILE A 160 -8.14 -1.60 6.16
N SER A 161 -8.93 -2.68 6.04
CA SER A 161 -9.42 -3.14 4.74
C SER A 161 -10.33 -2.12 4.06
N VAL A 162 -11.18 -1.43 4.83
CA VAL A 162 -12.06 -0.36 4.34
C VAL A 162 -11.24 0.81 3.80
N GLY A 163 -10.30 1.33 4.59
CA GLY A 163 -9.46 2.47 4.20
C GLY A 163 -8.59 2.16 2.99
N LYS A 164 -8.00 0.96 2.93
CA LYS A 164 -7.20 0.50 1.79
C LYS A 164 -8.00 0.49 0.50
N LEU A 165 -9.23 -0.04 0.53
CA LEU A 165 -10.12 -0.07 -0.62
C LEU A 165 -10.60 1.32 -1.05
N MET A 166 -10.77 2.26 -0.10
CA MET A 166 -11.04 3.65 -0.44
C MET A 166 -9.93 4.26 -1.31
N VAL A 167 -8.68 3.97 -1.00
CA VAL A 167 -7.54 4.44 -1.78
C VAL A 167 -7.51 3.79 -3.17
N TYR A 168 -7.79 2.48 -3.29
CA TYR A 168 -7.93 1.81 -4.59
C TYR A 168 -8.93 2.51 -5.51
N THR A 169 -10.09 2.86 -4.98
CA THR A 169 -11.12 3.54 -5.77
C THR A 169 -10.72 4.98 -6.10
N ALA A 170 -10.28 5.75 -5.11
CA ALA A 170 -9.95 7.17 -5.31
C ALA A 170 -8.73 7.39 -6.21
N ALA A 171 -7.71 6.55 -6.09
CA ALA A 171 -6.44 6.68 -6.83
C ALA A 171 -6.48 6.05 -8.22
N ALA A 172 -7.08 4.86 -8.35
CA ALA A 172 -7.03 4.08 -9.58
C ALA A 172 -8.39 3.92 -10.28
N GLY A 173 -9.49 4.31 -9.62
CA GLY A 173 -10.83 4.15 -10.20
C GLY A 173 -11.30 2.69 -10.21
N VAL A 174 -10.93 1.89 -9.21
CA VAL A 174 -11.54 0.58 -9.02
C VAL A 174 -12.99 0.76 -8.58
N ASP A 175 -13.93 0.06 -9.23
CA ASP A 175 -15.37 0.24 -8.98
C ASP A 175 -15.72 -0.16 -7.53
N PRO A 176 -16.27 0.76 -6.71
CA PRO A 176 -16.64 0.47 -5.33
C PRO A 176 -17.76 -0.57 -5.18
N ASN A 177 -18.49 -0.89 -6.26
CA ASN A 177 -19.45 -2.00 -6.27
C ASN A 177 -18.80 -3.38 -6.41
N ARG A 178 -17.52 -3.44 -6.83
CA ARG A 178 -16.79 -4.67 -7.13
C ARG A 178 -15.70 -4.99 -6.10
N ILE A 179 -15.73 -4.30 -4.96
CA ILE A 179 -14.75 -4.48 -3.88
C ILE A 179 -15.42 -4.93 -2.59
N MET A 180 -14.68 -5.67 -1.75
CA MET A 180 -15.18 -6.12 -0.46
C MET A 180 -14.06 -6.09 0.60
N PRO A 181 -14.21 -5.29 1.66
CA PRO A 181 -13.33 -5.38 2.82
C PRO A 181 -13.66 -6.62 3.65
N VAL A 182 -12.62 -7.33 4.10
CA VAL A 182 -12.75 -8.55 4.91
C VAL A 182 -11.85 -8.45 6.13
N VAL A 183 -12.37 -8.85 7.28
CA VAL A 183 -11.56 -9.14 8.47
C VAL A 183 -11.76 -10.59 8.89
N ILE A 184 -10.64 -11.26 9.21
CA ILE A 184 -10.62 -12.62 9.77
C ILE A 184 -10.34 -12.50 11.26
N ASP A 185 -11.36 -12.73 12.07
CA ASP A 185 -11.21 -12.78 13.52
C ASP A 185 -10.65 -14.15 13.94
N ALA A 186 -9.36 -14.16 14.22
CA ALA A 186 -8.62 -15.32 14.72
C ALA A 186 -8.40 -15.27 16.25
N GLY A 187 -9.15 -14.41 16.97
CA GLY A 187 -8.86 -14.00 18.32
C GLY A 187 -7.82 -12.88 18.37
N THR A 188 -7.42 -12.47 19.56
CA THR A 188 -6.42 -11.42 19.77
C THR A 188 -5.51 -11.73 20.95
N ASN A 189 -4.23 -11.37 20.85
CA ASN A 189 -3.28 -11.45 21.97
C ASN A 189 -3.24 -10.16 22.81
N ARG A 190 -4.03 -9.14 22.42
CA ARG A 190 -4.14 -7.88 23.18
C ARG A 190 -5.06 -8.06 24.39
N GLN A 191 -4.47 -8.02 25.58
CA GLN A 191 -5.21 -8.27 26.83
C GLN A 191 -6.30 -7.22 27.07
N GLU A 192 -6.05 -5.96 26.70
CA GLU A 192 -7.03 -4.87 26.85
C GLU A 192 -8.34 -5.16 26.11
N LEU A 193 -8.27 -5.77 24.91
CA LEU A 193 -9.47 -6.16 24.16
C LEU A 193 -10.16 -7.37 24.79
N LEU A 194 -9.40 -8.35 25.28
CA LEU A 194 -9.98 -9.53 25.95
C LEU A 194 -10.74 -9.17 27.23
N ASP A 195 -10.28 -8.13 27.93
CA ASP A 195 -10.88 -7.63 29.17
C ASP A 195 -12.00 -6.59 28.93
N ASP A 196 -12.11 -6.03 27.72
CA ASP A 196 -13.14 -5.03 27.40
C ASP A 196 -14.51 -5.70 27.15
N PRO A 197 -15.54 -5.42 28.00
CA PRO A 197 -16.87 -5.96 27.78
C PRO A 197 -17.57 -5.45 26.50
N LEU A 198 -17.06 -4.36 25.89
CA LEU A 198 -17.59 -3.78 24.67
C LEU A 198 -16.91 -4.30 23.39
N TYR A 199 -15.83 -5.08 23.53
CA TYR A 199 -15.15 -5.66 22.36
C TYR A 199 -16.08 -6.57 21.57
N LEU A 200 -16.19 -6.34 20.26
CA LEU A 200 -17.11 -7.04 19.37
C LEU A 200 -16.52 -8.30 18.71
N GLY A 201 -15.22 -8.57 18.89
CA GLY A 201 -14.56 -9.76 18.35
C GLY A 201 -14.62 -10.97 19.27
N GLU A 202 -13.99 -12.07 18.84
CA GLU A 202 -13.85 -13.30 19.61
C GLU A 202 -12.94 -13.06 20.84
N ARG A 203 -13.45 -13.46 22.05
CA ARG A 203 -12.77 -13.14 23.32
C ARG A 203 -11.84 -14.25 23.78
N HIS A 204 -10.91 -14.64 22.94
CA HIS A 204 -9.85 -15.58 23.25
C HIS A 204 -8.55 -15.16 22.58
N LYS A 205 -7.45 -15.73 23.04
CA LYS A 205 -6.15 -15.55 22.38
C LYS A 205 -6.19 -16.11 20.97
N ARG A 206 -5.32 -15.59 20.09
CA ARG A 206 -5.20 -16.11 18.72
C ARG A 206 -5.09 -17.63 18.75
N VAL A 207 -5.79 -18.27 17.83
CA VAL A 207 -5.80 -19.72 17.68
C VAL A 207 -4.40 -20.24 17.30
N ASP A 208 -4.19 -21.54 17.48
CA ASP A 208 -2.95 -22.19 17.08
C ASP A 208 -2.74 -22.21 15.55
N GLU A 209 -1.51 -22.46 15.13
CA GLU A 209 -1.06 -22.47 13.73
C GLU A 209 -1.84 -23.45 12.86
N GLU A 210 -2.19 -24.63 13.36
CA GLU A 210 -2.89 -25.66 12.58
C GLU A 210 -4.29 -25.18 12.23
N ARG A 211 -5.01 -24.67 13.20
CA ARG A 211 -6.36 -24.15 13.05
C ARG A 211 -6.39 -22.89 12.20
N TYR A 212 -5.43 -22.00 12.44
CA TYR A 212 -5.27 -20.78 11.65
C TYR A 212 -5.04 -21.09 10.17
N ASN A 213 -4.04 -21.91 9.86
CA ASN A 213 -3.69 -22.27 8.49
C ASN A 213 -4.83 -23.00 7.76
N ALA A 214 -5.55 -23.90 8.45
CA ALA A 214 -6.72 -24.56 7.88
C ALA A 214 -7.84 -23.58 7.51
N PHE A 215 -8.06 -22.53 8.33
CA PHE A 215 -9.03 -21.49 8.02
C PHE A 215 -8.59 -20.64 6.82
N ILE A 216 -7.34 -20.22 6.77
CA ILE A 216 -6.79 -19.44 5.64
C ILE A 216 -6.90 -20.23 4.32
N ASP A 217 -6.57 -21.53 4.33
CA ASP A 217 -6.71 -22.39 3.15
C ASP A 217 -8.18 -22.47 2.68
N ASN A 218 -9.11 -22.63 3.61
CA ASN A 218 -10.54 -22.62 3.31
C ASN A 218 -11.01 -21.25 2.79
N PHE A 219 -10.55 -20.16 3.39
CA PHE A 219 -10.87 -18.81 2.93
C PHE A 219 -10.41 -18.57 1.50
N VAL A 220 -9.12 -18.79 1.19
CA VAL A 220 -8.56 -18.54 -0.15
C VAL A 220 -9.26 -19.38 -1.21
N THR A 221 -9.45 -20.67 -0.95
CA THR A 221 -10.13 -21.57 -1.91
C THR A 221 -11.60 -21.20 -2.10
N THR A 222 -12.28 -20.74 -1.06
CA THR A 222 -13.69 -20.34 -1.14
C THR A 222 -13.87 -19.02 -1.91
N VAL A 223 -13.05 -17.99 -1.64
CA VAL A 223 -13.18 -16.71 -2.36
C VAL A 223 -12.84 -16.86 -3.84
N GLU A 224 -11.85 -17.65 -4.20
CA GLU A 224 -11.47 -17.95 -5.60
C GLU A 224 -12.59 -18.72 -6.34
N LYS A 225 -13.29 -19.62 -5.64
CA LYS A 225 -14.46 -20.32 -6.19
C LYS A 225 -15.65 -19.40 -6.40
N LEU A 226 -15.90 -18.47 -5.45
CA LEU A 226 -17.07 -17.58 -5.48
C LEU A 226 -16.88 -16.40 -6.46
N PHE A 227 -15.66 -15.93 -6.61
CA PHE A 227 -15.30 -14.72 -7.36
C PHE A 227 -14.22 -15.03 -8.41
N PRO A 228 -14.59 -15.49 -9.62
CA PRO A 228 -13.65 -16.05 -10.60
C PRO A 228 -12.58 -15.10 -11.13
N ASN A 229 -12.79 -13.79 -11.03
CA ASN A 229 -11.83 -12.76 -11.48
C ASN A 229 -11.15 -12.06 -10.30
N LEU A 230 -11.18 -12.67 -9.11
CA LEU A 230 -10.69 -12.06 -7.90
C LEU A 230 -9.20 -11.73 -7.97
N TYR A 231 -8.83 -10.56 -7.48
CA TYR A 231 -7.53 -10.17 -7.01
C TYR A 231 -7.58 -10.06 -5.48
N LEU A 232 -6.71 -10.79 -4.78
CA LEU A 232 -6.74 -10.90 -3.32
C LEU A 232 -5.54 -10.18 -2.70
N HIS A 233 -5.81 -9.14 -1.92
CA HIS A 233 -4.81 -8.33 -1.24
C HIS A 233 -4.83 -8.61 0.26
N PHE A 234 -3.71 -9.10 0.80
CA PHE A 234 -3.47 -9.32 2.22
C PHE A 234 -2.82 -8.09 2.85
N GLU A 235 -3.31 -7.66 4.03
CA GLU A 235 -2.87 -6.46 4.72
C GLU A 235 -2.77 -6.66 6.22
N ASP A 236 -1.71 -6.21 6.87
CA ASP A 236 -1.49 -6.21 8.33
C ASP A 236 -1.61 -7.59 9.00
N PHE A 237 -1.21 -8.64 8.30
CA PHE A 237 -1.08 -9.98 8.86
C PHE A 237 0.14 -10.09 9.77
N GLY A 238 0.08 -11.01 10.77
CA GLY A 238 1.22 -11.29 11.63
C GLY A 238 2.50 -11.58 10.84
N ARG A 239 3.63 -11.08 11.32
CA ARG A 239 4.93 -11.18 10.61
C ARG A 239 5.33 -12.61 10.25
N SER A 240 4.97 -13.58 11.08
CA SER A 240 5.21 -15.02 10.81
C SER A 240 4.31 -15.57 9.72
N HIS A 241 3.10 -15.01 9.56
CA HIS A 241 2.07 -15.48 8.65
C HIS A 241 2.14 -14.81 7.26
N ALA A 242 2.38 -13.51 7.21
CA ALA A 242 2.30 -12.71 5.98
C ALA A 242 3.11 -13.30 4.81
N ALA A 243 4.41 -13.52 5.02
CA ALA A 243 5.27 -14.10 3.97
C ALA A 243 4.91 -15.55 3.64
N ALA A 244 4.56 -16.35 4.66
CA ALA A 244 4.19 -17.75 4.46
C ALA A 244 2.89 -17.91 3.65
N ILE A 245 1.89 -17.05 3.90
CA ILE A 245 0.63 -16.99 3.15
C ILE A 245 0.92 -16.61 1.69
N LEU A 246 1.68 -15.54 1.48
CA LEU A 246 2.05 -15.09 0.13
C LEU A 246 2.76 -16.20 -0.65
N ASP A 247 3.78 -16.82 -0.07
CA ASP A 247 4.55 -17.90 -0.72
C ASP A 247 3.69 -19.13 -1.05
N ARG A 248 2.67 -19.42 -0.23
CA ARG A 248 1.76 -20.54 -0.44
C ARG A 248 0.87 -20.35 -1.66
N TYR A 249 0.42 -19.11 -1.95
CA TYR A 249 -0.62 -18.88 -2.95
C TYR A 249 -0.16 -18.14 -4.21
N LYS A 250 0.95 -17.38 -4.18
CA LYS A 250 1.39 -16.52 -5.30
C LYS A 250 1.59 -17.23 -6.64
N ASN A 251 1.86 -18.54 -6.62
CA ASN A 251 2.01 -19.36 -7.84
C ASN A 251 0.69 -20.02 -8.30
N THR A 252 -0.41 -19.78 -7.59
CA THR A 252 -1.71 -20.42 -7.87
C THR A 252 -2.79 -19.38 -8.17
N TYR A 253 -2.78 -18.27 -7.46
CA TYR A 253 -3.79 -17.22 -7.52
C TYR A 253 -3.17 -15.83 -7.64
N PRO A 254 -3.90 -14.82 -8.14
CA PRO A 254 -3.43 -13.43 -8.18
C PRO A 254 -3.55 -12.80 -6.79
N VAL A 255 -2.54 -13.06 -5.95
CA VAL A 255 -2.44 -12.58 -4.57
C VAL A 255 -1.33 -11.55 -4.44
N PHE A 256 -1.50 -10.65 -3.50
CA PHE A 256 -0.55 -9.61 -3.15
C PHE A 256 -0.54 -9.40 -1.63
N ASN A 257 0.60 -9.11 -1.06
CA ASN A 257 0.72 -8.67 0.33
C ASN A 257 1.52 -7.37 0.36
N ASP A 258 0.86 -6.28 0.77
CA ASP A 258 1.48 -4.96 0.73
C ASP A 258 2.63 -4.79 1.73
N ASP A 259 2.53 -5.43 2.91
CA ASP A 259 3.57 -5.36 3.95
C ASP A 259 4.84 -6.11 3.54
N VAL A 260 4.70 -7.18 2.76
CA VAL A 260 5.82 -8.00 2.29
C VAL A 260 6.42 -7.43 1.00
N GLU A 261 5.58 -7.00 0.06
CA GLU A 261 6.01 -6.63 -1.30
C GLU A 261 6.00 -5.12 -1.54
N GLY A 262 4.98 -4.39 -1.01
CA GLY A 262 4.73 -2.99 -1.35
C GLY A 262 5.91 -2.06 -1.10
N THR A 263 6.51 -2.14 0.08
CA THR A 263 7.68 -1.30 0.44
C THR A 263 8.89 -1.60 -0.47
N GLY A 264 9.08 -2.86 -0.84
CA GLY A 264 10.13 -3.25 -1.79
C GLY A 264 9.91 -2.65 -3.18
N ILE A 265 8.67 -2.67 -3.65
CA ILE A 265 8.29 -2.17 -4.98
C ILE A 265 8.44 -0.64 -5.04
N VAL A 266 7.95 0.10 -4.05
CA VAL A 266 8.05 1.57 -4.05
C VAL A 266 9.51 2.03 -3.88
N THR A 267 10.31 1.32 -3.09
CA THR A 267 11.74 1.61 -2.94
C THR A 267 12.47 1.35 -4.26
N LEU A 268 12.20 0.22 -4.93
CA LEU A 268 12.75 -0.06 -6.26
C LEU A 268 12.36 1.04 -7.27
N ALA A 269 11.10 1.49 -7.27
CA ALA A 269 10.66 2.60 -8.12
C ALA A 269 11.44 3.88 -7.86
N GLY A 270 11.70 4.22 -6.59
CA GLY A 270 12.54 5.35 -6.20
C GLY A 270 14.00 5.20 -6.68
N ILE A 271 14.58 3.99 -6.57
CA ILE A 271 15.92 3.69 -7.11
C ILE A 271 15.94 3.88 -8.63
N LEU A 272 14.95 3.33 -9.35
CA LEU A 272 14.85 3.50 -10.81
C LEU A 272 14.67 4.97 -11.20
N GLY A 273 13.86 5.73 -10.45
CA GLY A 273 13.73 7.18 -10.63
C GLY A 273 15.06 7.92 -10.41
N GLY A 274 15.81 7.54 -9.38
CA GLY A 274 17.15 8.07 -9.11
C GLY A 274 18.14 7.76 -10.21
N LEU A 275 18.13 6.54 -10.75
CA LEU A 275 18.96 6.12 -11.88
C LEU A 275 18.61 6.87 -13.17
N ASN A 276 17.32 7.16 -13.39
CA ASN A 276 16.92 7.99 -14.53
C ASN A 276 17.47 9.43 -14.42
N ILE A 277 17.55 9.98 -13.20
CA ILE A 277 18.14 11.32 -12.97
C ILE A 277 19.67 11.28 -13.11
N SER A 278 20.34 10.28 -12.52
CA SER A 278 21.81 10.18 -12.55
C SER A 278 22.36 9.71 -13.90
N GLY A 279 21.56 8.99 -14.69
CA GLY A 279 21.99 8.35 -15.94
C GLY A 279 22.83 7.09 -15.72
N GLU A 280 22.90 6.59 -14.48
CA GLU A 280 23.66 5.39 -14.12
C GLU A 280 22.84 4.12 -14.34
N LYS A 281 23.50 2.96 -14.31
CA LYS A 281 22.86 1.65 -14.44
C LYS A 281 22.71 0.97 -13.08
N LEU A 282 21.61 0.25 -12.89
CA LEU A 282 21.35 -0.50 -11.66
C LEU A 282 22.47 -1.53 -11.38
N VAL A 283 22.91 -2.24 -12.41
CA VAL A 283 23.93 -3.30 -12.27
C VAL A 283 25.30 -2.80 -11.82
N ASP A 284 25.56 -1.49 -11.89
CA ASP A 284 26.79 -0.87 -11.43
C ASP A 284 26.71 -0.40 -9.97
N GLN A 285 25.51 -0.43 -9.36
CA GLN A 285 25.27 0.07 -8.02
C GLN A 285 25.74 -0.90 -6.93
N VAL A 286 26.03 -0.34 -5.75
CA VAL A 286 26.32 -1.06 -4.52
C VAL A 286 25.22 -0.73 -3.50
N TYR A 287 24.49 -1.74 -3.09
CA TYR A 287 23.34 -1.62 -2.20
C TYR A 287 23.69 -1.92 -0.75
N LEU A 288 23.33 -1.04 0.16
CA LEU A 288 23.45 -1.24 1.59
C LEU A 288 22.08 -1.01 2.27
N CYS A 289 21.68 -1.96 3.12
CA CYS A 289 20.51 -1.82 4.00
C CYS A 289 20.96 -1.78 5.46
N PHE A 290 20.49 -0.78 6.20
CA PHE A 290 20.65 -0.69 7.66
C PHE A 290 19.31 -0.98 8.34
N GLY A 291 19.25 -2.10 9.08
CA GLY A 291 18.04 -2.68 9.64
C GLY A 291 17.60 -3.90 8.83
N ALA A 292 18.34 -5.02 8.96
CA ALA A 292 18.07 -6.26 8.22
C ALA A 292 16.93 -7.09 8.84
N GLY A 293 15.83 -6.41 9.21
CA GLY A 293 14.57 -7.03 9.59
C GLY A 293 13.75 -7.49 8.36
N THR A 294 12.47 -7.83 8.58
CA THR A 294 11.57 -8.31 7.50
C THR A 294 11.49 -7.32 6.34
N ALA A 295 11.24 -6.04 6.62
CA ALA A 295 11.16 -5.00 5.60
C ALA A 295 12.50 -4.82 4.86
N GLY A 296 13.62 -4.68 5.59
CA GLY A 296 14.94 -4.48 4.98
C GLY A 296 15.36 -5.65 4.08
N CYS A 297 15.12 -6.89 4.51
CA CYS A 297 15.40 -8.08 3.69
C CYS A 297 14.45 -8.15 2.48
N GLY A 298 13.17 -7.81 2.64
CA GLY A 298 12.19 -7.81 1.54
C GLY A 298 12.54 -6.79 0.45
N ILE A 299 12.95 -5.58 0.85
CA ILE A 299 13.44 -4.56 -0.09
C ILE A 299 14.70 -5.06 -0.81
N ALA A 300 15.66 -5.61 -0.05
CA ALA A 300 16.91 -6.14 -0.64
C ALA A 300 16.62 -7.25 -1.65
N ASP A 301 15.70 -8.16 -1.36
CA ASP A 301 15.34 -9.25 -2.28
C ASP A 301 14.66 -8.72 -3.55
N ARG A 302 13.76 -7.73 -3.43
CA ARG A 302 13.11 -7.08 -4.57
C ARG A 302 14.14 -6.38 -5.47
N VAL A 303 15.07 -5.62 -4.89
CA VAL A 303 16.14 -4.94 -5.65
C VAL A 303 17.09 -5.97 -6.27
N LEU A 304 17.46 -7.03 -5.54
CA LEU A 304 18.30 -8.12 -6.06
C LEU A 304 17.63 -8.82 -7.26
N GLN A 305 16.31 -9.07 -7.18
CA GLN A 305 15.58 -9.66 -8.30
C GLN A 305 15.66 -8.77 -9.54
N GLU A 306 15.58 -7.45 -9.39
CA GLU A 306 15.73 -6.52 -10.51
C GLU A 306 17.14 -6.57 -11.15
N PHE A 307 18.21 -6.74 -10.36
CA PHE A 307 19.55 -6.99 -10.92
C PHE A 307 19.58 -8.26 -11.79
N VAL A 308 18.89 -9.32 -11.34
CA VAL A 308 18.79 -10.57 -12.09
C VAL A 308 17.96 -10.39 -13.36
N ASP A 309 16.83 -9.69 -13.28
CA ASP A 309 15.96 -9.41 -14.42
C ASP A 309 16.66 -8.57 -15.49
N GLN A 310 17.63 -7.74 -15.09
CA GLN A 310 18.52 -7.00 -16.00
C GLN A 310 19.71 -7.84 -16.53
N GLY A 311 19.75 -9.13 -16.23
CA GLY A 311 20.67 -10.10 -16.81
C GLY A 311 21.92 -10.41 -16.00
N MET A 312 22.02 -9.94 -14.74
CA MET A 312 23.13 -10.30 -13.86
C MET A 312 22.88 -11.69 -13.24
N ASP A 313 23.93 -12.51 -13.14
CA ASP A 313 23.85 -13.76 -12.38
C ASP A 313 23.52 -13.48 -10.92
N ARG A 314 22.63 -14.30 -10.30
CA ARG A 314 22.13 -14.04 -8.94
C ARG A 314 23.22 -14.02 -7.88
N GLU A 315 24.22 -14.90 -8.00
CA GLU A 315 25.35 -14.94 -7.05
C GLU A 315 26.28 -13.75 -7.24
N GLU A 316 26.49 -13.29 -8.48
CA GLU A 316 27.25 -12.07 -8.75
C GLU A 316 26.48 -10.82 -8.26
N ALA A 317 25.17 -10.77 -8.43
CA ALA A 317 24.33 -9.69 -7.92
C ALA A 317 24.42 -9.60 -6.38
N ARG A 318 24.35 -10.74 -5.67
CA ARG A 318 24.47 -10.79 -4.20
C ARG A 318 25.76 -10.16 -3.68
N LYS A 319 26.85 -10.20 -4.43
CA LYS A 319 28.12 -9.59 -4.05
C LYS A 319 28.06 -8.07 -3.97
N ARG A 320 27.00 -7.46 -4.49
CA ARG A 320 26.75 -6.01 -4.43
C ARG A 320 25.84 -5.61 -3.28
N PHE A 321 25.36 -6.57 -2.48
CA PHE A 321 24.42 -6.35 -1.38
C PHE A 321 25.07 -6.53 -0.03
N TYR A 322 24.88 -5.54 0.85
CA TYR A 322 25.42 -5.52 2.20
C TYR A 322 24.29 -5.18 3.18
N LEU A 323 23.95 -6.12 4.04
CA LEU A 323 22.91 -5.92 5.05
C LEU A 323 23.57 -5.79 6.42
N VAL A 324 23.23 -4.72 7.12
CA VAL A 324 23.76 -4.36 8.44
C VAL A 324 22.62 -4.38 9.46
N ASP A 325 22.83 -5.06 10.56
CA ASP A 325 21.90 -5.08 11.69
C ASP A 325 22.65 -4.78 13.00
N ARG A 326 22.04 -5.05 14.15
CA ARG A 326 22.60 -4.76 15.49
C ARG A 326 23.99 -5.33 15.71
N GLN A 327 24.31 -6.46 15.09
CA GLN A 327 25.62 -7.14 15.15
C GLN A 327 26.64 -6.63 14.13
N GLY A 328 26.32 -5.62 13.34
CA GLY A 328 27.13 -5.14 12.22
C GLY A 328 26.75 -5.79 10.89
N LEU A 329 27.72 -5.91 9.97
CA LEU A 329 27.53 -6.60 8.69
C LEU A 329 27.16 -8.07 8.93
N LEU A 330 26.15 -8.57 8.21
CA LEU A 330 25.75 -9.98 8.34
C LEU A 330 26.79 -10.90 7.70
N PHE A 331 27.30 -11.84 8.49
CA PHE A 331 28.24 -12.88 8.05
C PHE A 331 27.62 -14.27 8.15
N ASP A 332 28.01 -15.18 7.26
CA ASP A 332 27.47 -16.54 7.14
C ASP A 332 27.83 -17.47 8.31
N ASP A 333 28.81 -17.09 9.13
CA ASP A 333 29.21 -17.78 10.36
C ASP A 333 28.43 -17.35 11.62
N MET A 334 27.43 -16.45 11.49
CA MET A 334 26.57 -16.01 12.59
C MET A 334 25.46 -17.04 12.86
N ASP A 335 25.34 -17.49 14.13
CA ASP A 335 24.39 -18.54 14.52
C ASP A 335 22.90 -18.09 14.53
N ASN A 336 22.65 -16.79 14.59
CA ASN A 336 21.32 -16.21 14.81
C ASN A 336 20.69 -15.55 13.57
N LEU A 337 21.16 -15.88 12.38
CA LEU A 337 20.60 -15.34 11.13
C LEU A 337 19.21 -15.93 10.87
N THR A 338 18.25 -15.04 10.56
CA THR A 338 16.93 -15.46 10.07
C THR A 338 17.02 -16.09 8.66
N PRO A 339 16.03 -16.88 8.24
CA PRO A 339 15.97 -17.40 6.87
C PRO A 339 16.09 -16.32 5.80
N GLN A 340 15.51 -15.11 6.04
CA GLN A 340 15.55 -13.98 5.12
C GLN A 340 16.92 -13.30 5.07
N GLN A 341 17.68 -13.32 6.15
CA GLN A 341 19.04 -12.74 6.23
C GLN A 341 20.10 -13.62 5.57
N LYS A 342 19.95 -14.95 5.69
CA LYS A 342 20.94 -15.93 5.21
C LYS A 342 21.37 -15.71 3.75
N PRO A 343 20.48 -15.42 2.79
CA PRO A 343 20.86 -15.20 1.40
C PRO A 343 21.80 -14.00 1.18
N PHE A 344 21.81 -13.04 2.10
CA PHE A 344 22.60 -11.81 2.02
C PHE A 344 23.84 -11.82 2.92
N ALA A 345 24.02 -12.86 3.74
CA ALA A 345 25.18 -12.98 4.61
C ALA A 345 26.48 -13.15 3.80
N ARG A 346 27.52 -12.39 4.17
CA ARG A 346 28.80 -12.35 3.48
C ARG A 346 29.80 -13.29 4.15
N LYS A 347 30.83 -13.68 3.44
CA LYS A 347 31.92 -14.45 4.03
C LYS A 347 32.96 -13.51 4.64
N ARG A 348 33.43 -13.81 5.86
CA ARG A 348 34.51 -13.00 6.49
C ARG A 348 35.76 -12.94 5.63
N SER A 349 36.07 -14.01 4.91
CA SER A 349 37.21 -14.07 4.01
C SER A 349 37.21 -13.06 2.85
N GLU A 350 36.09 -12.42 2.59
CA GLU A 350 35.96 -11.38 1.57
C GLU A 350 36.51 -10.03 2.04
N PHE A 351 36.75 -9.86 3.35
CA PHE A 351 37.14 -8.60 3.96
C PHE A 351 38.43 -8.76 4.80
N ALA A 352 39.42 -7.92 4.53
CA ALA A 352 40.63 -7.91 5.32
C ALA A 352 40.41 -7.43 6.77
N ASN A 353 39.33 -6.63 6.99
CA ASN A 353 38.95 -6.03 8.26
C ASN A 353 37.60 -6.53 8.77
N ALA A 354 37.23 -7.80 8.50
CA ALA A 354 35.92 -8.36 8.83
C ALA A 354 35.50 -8.14 10.30
N ASP A 355 36.44 -8.22 11.23
CA ASP A 355 36.18 -8.05 12.67
C ASP A 355 35.90 -6.59 13.08
N GLU A 356 36.20 -5.63 12.20
CA GLU A 356 35.89 -4.21 12.41
C GLU A 356 34.49 -3.81 11.89
N LEU A 357 33.86 -4.64 11.06
CA LEU A 357 32.59 -4.34 10.40
C LEU A 357 31.38 -4.53 11.34
N THR A 358 31.49 -3.99 12.56
CA THR A 358 30.52 -4.14 13.64
C THR A 358 29.48 -3.02 13.71
N ASN A 359 29.59 -2.02 12.86
CA ASN A 359 28.69 -0.87 12.81
C ASN A 359 28.58 -0.29 11.39
N LEU A 360 27.55 0.53 11.17
CA LEU A 360 27.25 1.12 9.87
C LEU A 360 28.40 1.94 9.30
N ALA A 361 29.06 2.77 10.11
CA ALA A 361 30.15 3.65 9.64
C ALA A 361 31.34 2.84 9.09
N ALA A 362 31.74 1.79 9.80
CA ALA A 362 32.83 0.91 9.36
C ALA A 362 32.48 0.19 8.04
N VAL A 363 31.23 -0.26 7.91
CA VAL A 363 30.77 -0.92 6.69
C VAL A 363 30.74 0.05 5.51
N VAL A 364 30.14 1.25 5.67
CA VAL A 364 30.09 2.28 4.60
C VAL A 364 31.49 2.64 4.10
N LYS A 365 32.44 2.82 5.02
CA LYS A 365 33.82 3.12 4.69
C LYS A 365 34.55 1.98 3.93
N THR A 366 34.09 0.74 4.13
CA THR A 366 34.72 -0.43 3.50
C THR A 366 34.09 -0.76 2.14
N VAL A 367 32.77 -0.62 2.00
CA VAL A 367 32.05 -1.11 0.81
C VAL A 367 31.64 -0.01 -0.16
N HIS A 368 31.71 1.26 0.25
CA HIS A 368 31.39 2.44 -0.55
C HIS A 368 30.02 2.31 -1.26
N PRO A 369 28.91 2.25 -0.51
CA PRO A 369 27.60 2.06 -1.11
C PRO A 369 27.18 3.24 -1.97
N THR A 370 26.42 2.99 -3.03
CA THR A 370 25.81 4.02 -3.88
C THR A 370 24.32 4.17 -3.61
N ILE A 371 23.71 3.11 -3.04
CA ILE A 371 22.32 3.09 -2.56
C ILE A 371 22.33 2.70 -1.09
N MET A 372 21.71 3.51 -0.23
CA MET A 372 21.58 3.22 1.20
C MET A 372 20.12 3.31 1.63
N VAL A 373 19.61 2.21 2.19
CA VAL A 373 18.22 2.08 2.68
C VAL A 373 18.22 1.88 4.18
N GLY A 374 17.42 2.66 4.90
CA GLY A 374 17.23 2.58 6.34
C GLY A 374 15.85 2.05 6.70
N THR A 375 15.83 0.95 7.45
CA THR A 375 14.64 0.32 8.04
C THR A 375 14.92 -0.09 9.49
N SER A 376 15.80 0.64 10.14
CA SER A 376 16.40 0.28 11.43
C SER A 376 15.59 0.72 12.64
N THR A 377 14.68 1.68 12.48
CA THR A 377 13.99 2.40 13.57
C THR A 377 14.95 3.13 14.53
N VAL A 378 16.19 3.38 14.12
CA VAL A 378 17.20 4.08 14.91
C VAL A 378 17.32 5.52 14.43
N HIS A 379 16.74 6.43 15.18
CA HIS A 379 16.73 7.85 14.85
C HIS A 379 18.13 8.42 14.63
N GLY A 380 18.34 9.14 13.52
CA GLY A 380 19.60 9.81 13.22
C GLY A 380 20.78 8.86 12.93
N ALA A 381 20.51 7.59 12.62
CA ALA A 381 21.55 6.60 12.34
C ALA A 381 22.42 6.94 11.11
N PHE A 382 21.86 7.65 10.14
CA PHE A 382 22.60 8.18 8.99
C PHE A 382 23.24 9.52 9.37
N THR A 383 24.39 9.47 10.02
CA THR A 383 25.10 10.67 10.49
C THR A 383 25.78 11.43 9.34
N GLU A 384 26.12 12.70 9.59
CA GLU A 384 26.86 13.50 8.62
C GLU A 384 28.15 12.83 8.14
N GLU A 385 28.92 12.20 9.06
CA GLU A 385 30.15 11.50 8.74
C GLU A 385 29.89 10.35 7.75
N ILE A 386 28.87 9.52 8.00
CA ILE A 386 28.50 8.38 7.16
C ILE A 386 28.08 8.86 5.76
N ILE A 387 27.25 9.89 5.69
CA ILE A 387 26.74 10.41 4.42
C ILE A 387 27.82 11.10 3.61
N ARG A 388 28.72 11.85 4.25
CA ARG A 388 29.88 12.47 3.58
C ARG A 388 30.86 11.42 3.07
N GLU A 389 31.09 10.34 3.83
CA GLU A 389 31.91 9.21 3.38
C GLU A 389 31.29 8.54 2.13
N MET A 390 30.00 8.25 2.15
CA MET A 390 29.28 7.71 0.99
C MET A 390 29.42 8.66 -0.23
N ALA A 391 29.18 9.96 -0.03
CA ALA A 391 29.23 10.98 -1.08
C ALA A 391 30.66 11.28 -1.60
N ALA A 392 31.70 10.88 -0.87
CA ALA A 392 33.10 10.97 -1.34
C ALA A 392 33.41 9.93 -2.43
N HIS A 393 32.67 8.83 -2.47
CA HIS A 393 32.85 7.72 -3.40
C HIS A 393 31.72 7.56 -4.43
N CYS A 394 30.67 8.39 -4.34
CA CYS A 394 29.51 8.35 -5.23
C CYS A 394 29.09 9.78 -5.60
N GLU A 395 28.94 10.06 -6.89
CA GLU A 395 28.55 11.40 -7.36
C GLU A 395 27.11 11.74 -6.99
N ARG A 396 26.19 10.79 -7.15
CA ARG A 396 24.76 10.92 -6.86
C ARG A 396 24.29 9.83 -5.89
N PRO A 397 24.62 9.94 -4.58
CA PRO A 397 24.21 8.96 -3.59
C PRO A 397 22.68 8.90 -3.47
N MET A 398 22.11 7.69 -3.54
CA MET A 398 20.68 7.43 -3.32
C MET A 398 20.45 7.02 -1.88
N VAL A 399 19.65 7.79 -1.13
CA VAL A 399 19.44 7.55 0.31
C VAL A 399 17.96 7.52 0.64
N PHE A 400 17.53 6.42 1.27
CA PHE A 400 16.16 6.12 1.61
C PHE A 400 16.01 5.91 3.13
N PRO A 401 15.79 6.96 3.94
CA PRO A 401 15.45 6.82 5.36
C PRO A 401 13.96 6.45 5.48
N LEU A 402 13.65 5.15 5.59
CA LEU A 402 12.27 4.64 5.47
C LEU A 402 11.57 4.39 6.80
N SER A 403 12.27 4.48 7.94
CA SER A 403 11.66 4.21 9.23
C SER A 403 10.58 5.23 9.60
N ASN A 404 9.45 4.72 10.08
CA ASN A 404 8.27 5.46 10.54
C ASN A 404 8.08 5.30 12.05
N PRO A 405 7.50 6.28 12.76
CA PRO A 405 7.22 7.68 12.37
C PRO A 405 8.51 8.54 12.37
N THR A 406 8.38 9.83 12.07
CA THR A 406 9.51 10.79 11.93
C THR A 406 10.54 10.70 13.05
N LYS A 407 10.11 10.45 14.30
CA LYS A 407 11.00 10.27 15.47
C LYS A 407 11.90 9.02 15.40
N LEU A 408 11.68 8.15 14.42
CA LEU A 408 12.46 6.92 14.20
C LEU A 408 13.24 6.98 12.87
N ALA A 409 13.05 8.03 12.04
CA ALA A 409 13.71 8.16 10.76
C ALA A 409 15.24 8.27 10.92
N GLU A 410 15.98 7.59 10.08
CA GLU A 410 17.45 7.52 10.11
C GLU A 410 18.12 8.86 9.80
N ALA A 411 17.48 9.72 8.99
CA ALA A 411 17.90 11.09 8.71
C ALA A 411 16.74 11.90 8.18
N THR A 412 16.87 13.23 8.12
CA THR A 412 15.97 14.14 7.42
C THR A 412 16.46 14.39 6.00
N ALA A 413 15.53 14.71 5.07
CA ALA A 413 15.89 15.10 3.71
C ALA A 413 16.77 16.37 3.70
N GLN A 414 16.46 17.33 4.58
CA GLN A 414 17.25 18.56 4.75
C GLN A 414 18.70 18.27 5.08
N ASP A 415 18.97 17.37 6.02
CA ASP A 415 20.32 16.99 6.43
C ASP A 415 21.06 16.30 5.28
N LEU A 416 20.42 15.30 4.64
CA LEU A 416 21.02 14.54 3.55
C LEU A 416 21.44 15.44 2.36
N LEU A 417 20.59 16.38 1.98
CA LEU A 417 20.87 17.33 0.91
C LEU A 417 21.96 18.32 1.33
N THR A 418 21.92 18.81 2.56
CA THR A 418 22.94 19.75 3.09
C THR A 418 24.30 19.09 3.15
N TRP A 419 24.42 17.87 3.68
CA TRP A 419 25.71 17.16 3.82
C TRP A 419 26.33 16.72 2.48
N THR A 420 25.52 16.65 1.43
CA THR A 420 25.95 16.26 0.08
C THR A 420 25.98 17.40 -0.93
N ASP A 421 25.80 18.65 -0.49
CA ASP A 421 25.73 19.84 -1.35
C ASP A 421 24.69 19.68 -2.50
N GLY A 422 23.52 19.11 -2.18
CA GLY A 422 22.43 18.87 -3.11
C GLY A 422 22.62 17.68 -4.06
N ARG A 423 23.66 16.85 -3.87
CA ARG A 423 23.93 15.70 -4.74
C ARG A 423 23.08 14.47 -4.43
N ALA A 424 22.63 14.30 -3.18
CA ALA A 424 21.82 13.15 -2.79
C ALA A 424 20.49 13.11 -3.55
N LEU A 425 20.06 11.89 -3.88
CA LEU A 425 18.75 11.55 -4.41
C LEU A 425 17.97 10.89 -3.26
N VAL A 426 16.92 11.55 -2.78
CA VAL A 426 16.28 11.20 -1.50
C VAL A 426 14.82 10.87 -1.70
N ALA A 427 14.36 9.75 -1.08
CA ALA A 427 12.96 9.52 -0.77
C ALA A 427 12.81 9.06 0.68
N CYS A 428 11.85 9.62 1.40
CA CYS A 428 11.63 9.35 2.81
C CYS A 428 10.41 8.44 3.03
N GLY A 429 10.41 7.63 4.09
CA GLY A 429 9.25 6.84 4.49
C GLY A 429 8.11 7.71 5.04
N VAL A 430 8.44 8.86 5.61
CA VAL A 430 7.50 9.85 6.14
C VAL A 430 7.36 11.04 5.19
N PRO A 431 6.22 11.77 5.22
CA PRO A 431 6.09 13.04 4.50
C PRO A 431 7.23 14.00 4.87
N SER A 432 7.78 14.68 3.89
CA SER A 432 8.84 15.67 4.06
C SER A 432 8.55 16.89 3.21
N ASP A 433 8.81 18.07 3.76
CA ASP A 433 8.74 19.31 3.01
C ASP A 433 9.84 19.37 1.93
N ASP A 434 9.61 20.17 0.90
CA ASP A 434 10.62 20.51 -0.09
C ASP A 434 11.80 21.22 0.57
N VAL A 435 13.01 21.02 0.05
CA VAL A 435 14.25 21.56 0.60
C VAL A 435 14.80 22.66 -0.31
N GLU A 436 14.96 23.87 0.23
CA GLU A 436 15.62 24.97 -0.46
C GLU A 436 17.12 24.96 -0.18
N LEU A 437 17.93 24.73 -1.21
CA LEU A 437 19.39 24.71 -1.08
C LEU A 437 20.06 25.33 -2.31
N ASN A 438 20.94 26.31 -2.11
CA ASN A 438 21.72 26.96 -3.17
C ASN A 438 20.88 27.48 -4.35
N GLY A 439 19.66 27.97 -4.08
CA GLY A 439 18.73 28.50 -5.09
C GLY A 439 18.01 27.41 -5.91
N VAL A 440 18.06 26.16 -5.48
CA VAL A 440 17.32 25.04 -6.05
C VAL A 440 16.31 24.53 -5.02
N THR A 441 15.06 24.36 -5.44
CA THR A 441 14.02 23.68 -4.67
C THR A 441 14.10 22.18 -4.97
N TYR A 442 14.48 21.38 -3.98
CA TYR A 442 14.50 19.93 -4.06
C TYR A 442 13.18 19.37 -3.59
N GLN A 443 12.43 18.76 -4.51
CA GLN A 443 11.21 18.05 -4.18
C GLN A 443 11.54 16.69 -3.56
N ILE A 444 10.88 16.35 -2.45
CA ILE A 444 11.15 15.11 -1.72
C ILE A 444 10.04 14.10 -1.98
N GLY A 445 10.40 12.97 -2.57
CA GLY A 445 9.49 11.86 -2.76
C GLY A 445 9.19 11.14 -1.44
N GLN A 446 7.94 10.75 -1.22
CA GLN A 446 7.58 9.85 -0.14
C GLN A 446 7.51 8.41 -0.68
N ALA A 447 8.25 7.49 -0.06
CA ALA A 447 8.15 6.06 -0.35
C ALA A 447 6.92 5.48 0.38
N ASN A 448 5.74 5.75 -0.18
CA ASN A 448 4.46 5.29 0.32
C ASN A 448 3.89 4.21 -0.62
N ASN A 449 3.48 3.07 -0.07
CA ASN A 449 2.95 1.94 -0.83
C ASN A 449 1.71 2.33 -1.67
N ALA A 450 0.95 3.35 -1.23
CA ALA A 450 -0.17 3.90 -1.99
C ALA A 450 0.20 4.40 -3.39
N LEU A 451 1.47 4.69 -3.64
CA LEU A 451 1.94 5.04 -4.98
C LEU A 451 1.89 3.85 -5.97
N ILE A 452 1.87 2.62 -5.46
CA ILE A 452 2.00 1.40 -6.28
C ILE A 452 0.71 0.58 -6.31
N TYR A 453 0.19 0.16 -5.13
CA TYR A 453 -0.82 -0.89 -5.09
C TYR A 453 -2.11 -0.56 -5.84
N PRO A 454 -2.60 0.70 -5.94
CA PRO A 454 -3.83 0.97 -6.67
C PRO A 454 -3.69 0.70 -8.18
N GLY A 455 -2.59 1.17 -8.78
CA GLY A 455 -2.29 0.92 -10.19
C GLY A 455 -1.98 -0.56 -10.48
N LEU A 456 -1.22 -1.21 -9.58
CA LEU A 456 -0.92 -2.65 -9.67
C LEU A 456 -2.20 -3.49 -9.67
N GLY A 457 -3.11 -3.21 -8.73
CA GLY A 457 -4.39 -3.90 -8.64
C GLY A 457 -5.28 -3.65 -9.85
N LEU A 458 -5.45 -2.39 -10.27
CA LEU A 458 -6.24 -2.06 -11.45
C LEU A 458 -5.72 -2.76 -12.71
N GLY A 459 -4.39 -2.83 -12.91
CA GLY A 459 -3.78 -3.51 -14.05
C GLY A 459 -4.00 -5.03 -14.02
N THR A 460 -3.89 -5.63 -12.83
CA THR A 460 -4.17 -7.07 -12.61
C THR A 460 -5.63 -7.40 -12.90
N LEU A 461 -6.56 -6.56 -12.43
CA LEU A 461 -7.99 -6.70 -12.68
C LEU A 461 -8.33 -6.51 -14.16
N ALA A 462 -7.82 -5.45 -14.79
CA ALA A 462 -8.11 -5.12 -16.19
C ALA A 462 -7.61 -6.19 -17.15
N SER A 463 -6.48 -6.82 -16.84
CA SER A 463 -5.97 -7.96 -17.60
C SER A 463 -6.65 -9.28 -17.28
N LYS A 464 -7.51 -9.35 -16.27
CA LYS A 464 -8.08 -10.61 -15.74
C LYS A 464 -6.99 -11.65 -15.51
N ALA A 465 -5.86 -11.22 -14.95
CA ALA A 465 -4.70 -12.06 -14.75
C ALA A 465 -5.01 -13.18 -13.74
N ARG A 466 -4.59 -14.40 -14.07
CA ARG A 466 -4.71 -15.55 -13.14
C ARG A 466 -3.59 -15.62 -12.10
N LEU A 467 -2.53 -14.82 -12.27
CA LEU A 467 -1.41 -14.69 -11.34
C LEU A 467 -0.93 -13.25 -11.34
N LEU A 468 -0.32 -12.83 -10.24
CA LEU A 468 0.51 -11.63 -10.17
C LEU A 468 1.97 -12.10 -10.12
N THR A 469 2.73 -11.82 -11.19
CA THR A 469 4.11 -12.29 -11.34
C THR A 469 5.13 -11.22 -10.94
N ASP A 470 6.35 -11.66 -10.64
CA ASP A 470 7.48 -10.75 -10.36
C ASP A 470 7.73 -9.77 -11.51
N GLN A 471 7.52 -10.16 -12.76
CA GLN A 471 7.67 -9.27 -13.91
C GLN A 471 6.57 -8.21 -13.98
N MET A 472 5.33 -8.54 -13.61
CA MET A 472 4.25 -7.54 -13.49
C MET A 472 4.57 -6.54 -12.37
N ILE A 473 5.08 -7.01 -11.25
CA ILE A 473 5.52 -6.19 -10.12
C ILE A 473 6.70 -5.28 -10.52
N SER A 474 7.72 -5.84 -11.19
CA SER A 474 8.86 -5.08 -11.71
C SER A 474 8.38 -3.96 -12.64
N LEU A 475 7.45 -4.28 -13.56
CA LEU A 475 6.92 -3.29 -14.49
C LEU A 475 6.11 -2.18 -13.81
N ALA A 476 5.44 -2.48 -12.68
CA ALA A 476 4.82 -1.44 -11.85
C ALA A 476 5.87 -0.47 -11.29
N ALA A 477 6.99 -0.98 -10.76
CA ALA A 477 8.10 -0.16 -10.27
C ALA A 477 8.73 0.68 -11.39
N HIS A 478 8.99 0.09 -12.56
CA HIS A 478 9.49 0.81 -13.75
C HIS A 478 8.52 1.89 -14.24
N SER A 479 7.22 1.61 -14.23
CA SER A 479 6.20 2.57 -14.63
C SER A 479 6.18 3.79 -13.72
N LEU A 480 6.32 3.60 -12.41
CA LEU A 480 6.37 4.69 -11.43
C LEU A 480 7.71 5.43 -11.50
N GLY A 481 8.86 4.74 -11.48
CA GLY A 481 10.18 5.35 -11.57
C GLY A 481 10.44 6.07 -12.90
N GLY A 482 9.75 5.68 -13.96
CA GLY A 482 9.82 6.34 -15.28
C GLY A 482 9.04 7.65 -15.42
N ILE A 483 8.33 8.10 -14.38
CA ILE A 483 7.55 9.36 -14.38
C ILE A 483 8.41 10.56 -13.99
N VAL A 484 9.59 10.33 -13.47
CA VAL A 484 10.49 11.38 -12.97
C VAL A 484 10.88 12.36 -14.08
N ASP A 485 10.81 13.66 -13.78
CA ASP A 485 11.28 14.71 -14.68
C ASP A 485 12.80 14.88 -14.58
N THR A 486 13.52 14.19 -15.44
CA THR A 486 15.00 14.21 -15.46
C THR A 486 15.60 15.54 -15.90
N THR A 487 14.79 16.49 -16.38
CA THR A 487 15.24 17.80 -16.88
C THR A 487 15.22 18.88 -15.80
N LYS A 488 14.46 18.66 -14.72
CA LYS A 488 14.25 19.64 -13.66
C LYS A 488 15.31 19.47 -12.55
N PRO A 489 16.14 20.49 -12.27
CA PRO A 489 16.99 20.47 -11.08
C PRO A 489 16.16 20.30 -9.81
N GLY A 490 16.59 19.42 -8.91
CA GLY A 490 15.86 19.14 -7.68
C GLY A 490 14.58 18.30 -7.84
N ALA A 491 14.37 17.65 -8.99
CA ALA A 491 13.24 16.74 -9.17
C ALA A 491 13.25 15.59 -8.16
N ALA A 492 12.07 15.24 -7.65
CA ALA A 492 11.92 14.08 -6.77
C ALA A 492 12.14 12.77 -7.54
N ILE A 493 12.68 11.75 -6.86
CA ILE A 493 12.85 10.41 -7.42
C ILE A 493 11.58 9.56 -7.42
N LEU A 494 10.53 10.04 -6.77
CA LEU A 494 9.16 9.51 -6.79
C LEU A 494 8.18 10.65 -7.03
N PRO A 495 7.09 10.43 -7.80
CA PRO A 495 6.10 11.48 -8.06
C PRO A 495 5.31 11.84 -6.79
N PRO A 496 4.77 13.08 -6.69
CA PRO A 496 3.94 13.48 -5.58
C PRO A 496 2.57 12.78 -5.59
N VAL A 497 2.00 12.56 -4.41
CA VAL A 497 0.69 11.92 -4.23
C VAL A 497 -0.44 12.68 -4.97
N SER A 498 -0.33 13.99 -5.11
CA SER A 498 -1.31 14.81 -5.86
C SER A 498 -1.54 14.37 -7.31
N LYS A 499 -0.61 13.61 -7.90
CA LYS A 499 -0.73 13.03 -9.25
C LYS A 499 -1.08 11.55 -9.26
N ILE A 500 -1.55 11.00 -8.13
CA ILE A 500 -1.75 9.55 -7.95
C ILE A 500 -2.66 8.93 -9.02
N THR A 501 -3.69 9.63 -9.45
CA THR A 501 -4.61 9.14 -10.48
C THR A 501 -3.92 8.96 -11.84
N GLU A 502 -3.03 9.90 -12.21
CA GLU A 502 -2.29 9.86 -13.47
C GLU A 502 -1.31 8.68 -13.49
N PHE A 503 -0.49 8.54 -12.45
CA PHE A 503 0.50 7.48 -12.45
C PHE A 503 -0.08 6.11 -12.12
N SER A 504 -1.18 6.01 -11.37
CA SER A 504 -1.89 4.74 -11.17
C SER A 504 -2.42 4.16 -12.49
N GLU A 505 -2.94 5.01 -13.38
CA GLU A 505 -3.36 4.58 -14.73
C GLU A 505 -2.15 4.08 -15.54
N ARG A 506 -1.03 4.80 -15.52
CA ARG A 506 0.19 4.41 -16.22
C ARG A 506 0.73 3.06 -15.71
N ILE A 507 0.76 2.87 -14.39
CA ILE A 507 1.13 1.59 -13.76
C ILE A 507 0.18 0.49 -14.24
N ALA A 508 -1.14 0.73 -14.19
CA ALA A 508 -2.14 -0.26 -14.56
C ALA A 508 -1.99 -0.72 -16.01
N VAL A 509 -1.75 0.20 -16.94
CA VAL A 509 -1.52 -0.14 -18.35
C VAL A 509 -0.25 -0.97 -18.53
N GLY A 510 0.83 -0.64 -17.84
CA GLY A 510 2.08 -1.41 -17.84
C GLY A 510 1.89 -2.83 -17.32
N VAL A 511 1.26 -2.97 -16.17
CA VAL A 511 0.98 -4.25 -15.51
C VAL A 511 0.06 -5.13 -16.37
N ALA A 512 -1.03 -4.55 -16.92
CA ALA A 512 -1.93 -5.27 -17.81
C ALA A 512 -1.25 -5.71 -19.10
N GLY A 513 -0.39 -4.86 -19.68
CA GLY A 513 0.41 -5.20 -20.86
C GLY A 513 1.34 -6.37 -20.62
N GLU A 514 1.98 -6.42 -19.45
CA GLU A 514 2.86 -7.51 -19.07
C GLU A 514 2.09 -8.82 -18.86
N ALA A 515 0.93 -8.77 -18.19
CA ALA A 515 0.07 -9.93 -18.03
C ALA A 515 -0.37 -10.52 -19.38
N ILE A 516 -0.73 -9.66 -20.33
CA ILE A 516 -1.10 -10.06 -21.71
C ILE A 516 0.11 -10.69 -22.41
N ARG A 517 1.30 -10.07 -22.31
CA ARG A 517 2.54 -10.58 -22.91
C ARG A 517 2.88 -11.98 -22.40
N GLN A 518 2.65 -12.26 -21.13
CA GLN A 518 2.87 -13.56 -20.51
C GLN A 518 1.73 -14.57 -20.77
N GLY A 519 0.61 -14.15 -21.39
CA GLY A 519 -0.56 -15.00 -21.61
C GLY A 519 -1.26 -15.40 -20.30
N LEU A 520 -1.26 -14.52 -19.30
CA LEU A 520 -1.86 -14.78 -17.98
C LEU A 520 -3.35 -14.43 -17.91
N ASN A 521 -3.86 -13.71 -18.90
CA ASN A 521 -5.26 -13.30 -18.95
C ASN A 521 -6.20 -14.50 -19.14
N ARG A 522 -7.32 -14.51 -18.38
CA ARG A 522 -8.32 -15.59 -18.39
C ARG A 522 -9.16 -15.61 -19.70
N GLU A 523 -9.21 -14.48 -20.40
CA GLU A 523 -9.87 -14.32 -21.70
C GLU A 523 -9.01 -13.47 -22.63
N PRO A 524 -9.18 -13.56 -23.97
CA PRO A 524 -8.40 -12.77 -24.91
C PRO A 524 -8.60 -11.26 -24.72
N ILE A 525 -7.51 -10.53 -24.51
CA ILE A 525 -7.48 -9.06 -24.41
C ILE A 525 -6.47 -8.56 -25.44
N ALA A 526 -6.94 -7.70 -26.36
CA ALA A 526 -6.13 -7.22 -27.46
C ALA A 526 -5.24 -6.02 -27.09
N ASN A 527 -5.72 -5.16 -26.17
CA ASN A 527 -5.07 -3.90 -25.83
C ASN A 527 -5.20 -3.60 -24.34
N ALA A 528 -4.06 -3.44 -23.67
CA ALA A 528 -4.00 -3.17 -22.24
C ALA A 528 -4.65 -1.84 -21.85
N LYS A 529 -4.40 -0.78 -22.63
CA LYS A 529 -4.98 0.56 -22.37
C LYS A 529 -6.50 0.55 -22.47
N GLU A 530 -7.03 -0.09 -23.52
CA GLU A 530 -8.49 -0.22 -23.69
C GLU A 530 -9.12 -1.04 -22.57
N ALA A 531 -8.46 -2.10 -22.11
CA ALA A 531 -8.95 -2.91 -20.99
C ALA A 531 -8.97 -2.12 -19.68
N VAL A 532 -7.94 -1.34 -19.40
CA VAL A 532 -7.87 -0.45 -18.22
C VAL A 532 -8.96 0.62 -18.32
N ASP A 533 -9.12 1.29 -19.45
CA ASP A 533 -10.15 2.33 -19.65
C ASP A 533 -11.57 1.79 -19.48
N ALA A 534 -11.82 0.58 -19.97
CA ALA A 534 -13.12 -0.07 -19.86
C ALA A 534 -13.49 -0.49 -18.43
N LEU A 535 -12.49 -0.81 -17.60
CA LEU A 535 -12.71 -1.21 -16.22
C LEU A 535 -12.79 -0.02 -15.26
N LYS A 536 -12.17 1.10 -15.61
CA LYS A 536 -12.05 2.27 -14.74
C LYS A 536 -13.42 2.88 -14.44
N TRP A 537 -13.72 2.97 -13.16
CA TRP A 537 -14.92 3.62 -12.65
C TRP A 537 -14.67 5.11 -12.41
N PHE A 538 -15.71 5.93 -12.65
CA PHE A 538 -15.69 7.37 -12.39
C PHE A 538 -16.78 7.75 -11.40
N PRO A 539 -16.53 8.64 -10.44
CA PRO A 539 -17.49 9.05 -9.42
C PRO A 539 -18.52 10.04 -9.98
N VAL A 540 -19.38 9.55 -10.86
CA VAL A 540 -20.49 10.29 -11.48
C VAL A 540 -21.78 9.53 -11.28
N TYR A 541 -22.91 10.24 -11.08
CA TYR A 541 -24.20 9.58 -10.97
C TYR A 541 -24.62 8.99 -12.31
N LYS A 542 -24.94 7.70 -12.30
CA LYS A 542 -25.49 6.98 -13.45
C LYS A 542 -27.00 6.99 -13.41
N GLU A 543 -27.63 6.82 -14.58
CA GLU A 543 -29.05 6.48 -14.63
C GLU A 543 -29.30 5.15 -13.90
N LEU A 544 -30.37 5.10 -13.10
CA LEU A 544 -30.74 3.86 -12.43
C LEU A 544 -31.41 2.95 -13.44
N GLU A 545 -30.83 1.78 -13.66
CA GLU A 545 -31.41 0.77 -14.55
C GLU A 545 -32.76 0.27 -14.02
N ALA A 546 -33.68 -0.03 -14.95
CA ALA A 546 -35.04 -0.37 -14.66
C ALA A 546 -35.21 -1.76 -14.01
#